data_f43f91c11bc403bb27e1d532ae46fa5c
#
_entry.id   f43f91c11bc403bb27e1d532ae46fa5c
#
_cell.length_a   1.000
_cell.length_b   1.000
_cell.length_c   1.000
_cell.angle_alpha   90.00
_cell.angle_beta   90.00
_cell.angle_gamma   90.00
#
_symmetry.space_group_name_H-M   'P 1'
#
loop_
_entity.id
_entity.type
_entity.pdbx_description
1 polymer ?
#
loop_
_entity_poly.entity_id
_entity_poly.type
_entity_poly.pdbx_seq_one_letter_code
_entity_poly.pdbx_strand_id
1 'polypeptide(L)'
;LEAVKNGTLSIKQAKAKLARAPFEDLGFAKLDTHRALRSGFPEVVFCQNKDDHFLVSIFQKLYEANGAVLGTRASQHQYELLKQSLPVQYDPVSRIVKIASNDAQLQGLIVVCTAGTADIAVAEEAAQTAEFFGNRVERIYDAGVSGLHRLLSHLETLQKAHCVIAVAGMEGALPSVIGGLVSNPVIAVPTSVGYGANFHGLSALLTMINTCANGVATVNI
;
A
#
# COMPACT_ATOMS: atom_id res chain seq x y z
N LEU A 1 5.49 -10.82 22.72
CA LEU A 1 6.39 -11.23 23.82
C LEU A 1 7.44 -10.17 24.13
N GLU A 2 8.08 -9.56 23.13
CA GLU A 2 9.08 -8.49 23.34
C GLU A 2 8.49 -7.29 24.09
N ALA A 3 7.30 -6.83 23.75
CA ALA A 3 6.61 -5.75 24.45
C ALA A 3 6.37 -6.07 25.94
N VAL A 4 6.12 -7.35 26.26
CA VAL A 4 6.02 -7.80 27.66
C VAL A 4 7.39 -7.79 28.33
N LYS A 5 8.42 -8.29 27.65
CA LYS A 5 9.80 -8.31 28.13
C LYS A 5 10.32 -6.89 28.42
N ASN A 6 9.99 -5.95 27.55
CA ASN A 6 10.41 -4.54 27.67
C ASN A 6 9.50 -3.69 28.56
N GLY A 7 8.48 -4.30 29.19
CA GLY A 7 7.58 -3.61 30.12
C GLY A 7 6.56 -2.67 29.48
N THR A 8 6.50 -2.60 28.13
CA THR A 8 5.55 -1.76 27.39
C THR A 8 4.14 -2.38 27.31
N LEU A 9 4.02 -3.67 27.63
CA LEU A 9 2.74 -4.39 27.70
C LEU A 9 2.70 -5.28 28.94
N SER A 10 1.68 -5.12 29.81
CA SER A 10 1.53 -5.99 30.97
C SER A 10 1.12 -7.43 30.57
N ILE A 11 1.47 -8.42 31.39
CA ILE A 11 1.07 -9.83 31.19
C ILE A 11 -0.44 -9.96 31.07
N LYS A 12 -1.21 -9.19 31.85
CA LYS A 12 -2.68 -9.18 31.81
C LYS A 12 -3.20 -8.69 30.47
N GLN A 13 -2.61 -7.62 29.93
CA GLN A 13 -2.95 -7.09 28.59
C GLN A 13 -2.54 -8.06 27.47
N ALA A 14 -1.37 -8.70 27.60
CA ALA A 14 -0.91 -9.71 26.64
C ALA A 14 -1.85 -10.92 26.61
N LYS A 15 -2.25 -11.44 27.80
CA LYS A 15 -3.25 -12.51 27.90
C LYS A 15 -4.58 -12.11 27.26
N ALA A 16 -5.08 -10.91 27.54
CA ALA A 16 -6.34 -10.43 26.96
C ALA A 16 -6.29 -10.33 25.42
N LYS A 17 -5.14 -9.86 24.87
CA LYS A 17 -4.94 -9.83 23.41
C LYS A 17 -4.87 -11.22 22.77
N LEU A 18 -4.19 -12.17 23.42
CA LEU A 18 -4.07 -13.55 22.93
C LEU A 18 -5.33 -14.39 23.11
N ALA A 19 -6.17 -14.06 24.10
CA ALA A 19 -7.42 -14.75 24.37
C ALA A 19 -8.58 -14.32 23.48
N ARG A 20 -8.44 -13.23 22.71
CA ARG A 20 -9.43 -12.85 21.71
C ARG A 20 -9.55 -13.94 20.64
N ALA A 21 -10.76 -14.19 20.16
CA ALA A 21 -10.95 -15.06 19.00
C ALA A 21 -10.13 -14.53 17.79
N PRO A 22 -9.59 -15.40 16.93
CA PRO A 22 -8.77 -14.98 15.79
C PRO A 22 -9.52 -14.13 14.77
N PHE A 23 -10.84 -14.12 14.84
CA PHE A 23 -11.71 -13.25 14.07
C PHE A 23 -12.94 -12.85 14.89
N GLU A 24 -13.53 -11.71 14.55
CA GLU A 24 -14.83 -11.26 15.05
C GLU A 24 -15.88 -11.48 13.96
N ASP A 25 -16.93 -12.24 14.29
CA ASP A 25 -18.03 -12.51 13.35
C ASP A 25 -19.14 -11.45 13.54
N LEU A 26 -19.34 -10.63 12.52
CA LEU A 26 -20.39 -9.62 12.47
C LEU A 26 -21.68 -10.14 11.77
N GLY A 27 -21.73 -11.44 11.44
CA GLY A 27 -22.81 -12.05 10.66
C GLY A 27 -22.63 -11.84 9.16
N PHE A 28 -22.36 -10.62 8.72
CA PHE A 28 -22.10 -10.26 7.30
C PHE A 28 -20.61 -10.20 6.94
N ALA A 29 -19.72 -10.10 7.93
CA ALA A 29 -18.27 -10.07 7.74
C ALA A 29 -17.56 -10.77 8.89
N LYS A 30 -16.39 -11.35 8.60
CA LYS A 30 -15.49 -11.95 9.59
C LYS A 30 -14.19 -11.15 9.58
N LEU A 31 -13.99 -10.34 10.63
CA LEU A 31 -12.83 -9.45 10.75
C LEU A 31 -11.66 -10.19 11.38
N ASP A 32 -10.54 -10.24 10.72
CA ASP A 32 -9.31 -10.89 11.17
C ASP A 32 -8.57 -10.04 12.22
N THR A 33 -8.94 -10.18 13.47
CA THR A 33 -8.34 -9.43 14.59
C THR A 33 -6.95 -9.90 14.96
N HIS A 34 -6.49 -11.05 14.45
CA HIS A 34 -5.16 -11.60 14.70
C HIS A 34 -4.19 -11.44 13.51
N ARG A 35 -4.60 -10.78 12.43
CA ARG A 35 -3.76 -10.62 11.24
C ARG A 35 -2.43 -9.95 11.55
N ALA A 36 -2.44 -8.87 12.35
CA ALA A 36 -1.22 -8.20 12.79
C ALA A 36 -0.26 -9.11 13.56
N LEU A 37 -0.77 -10.06 14.35
CA LEU A 37 0.04 -11.03 15.09
C LEU A 37 0.67 -12.08 14.18
N ARG A 38 0.00 -12.45 13.07
CA ARG A 38 0.47 -13.50 12.16
C ARG A 38 1.37 -12.94 11.06
N SER A 39 0.97 -11.82 10.44
CA SER A 39 1.63 -11.26 9.26
C SER A 39 2.39 -9.95 9.52
N GLY A 40 2.33 -9.43 10.75
CA GLY A 40 2.96 -8.15 11.10
C GLY A 40 2.11 -6.91 10.76
N PHE A 41 1.05 -7.07 9.97
CA PHE A 41 0.21 -5.96 9.50
C PHE A 41 -1.27 -6.22 9.79
N PRO A 42 -2.05 -5.19 10.22
CA PRO A 42 -3.48 -5.31 10.43
C PRO A 42 -4.22 -5.51 9.09
N GLU A 43 -5.51 -5.85 9.20
CA GLU A 43 -6.38 -5.97 8.03
C GLU A 43 -6.57 -4.61 7.34
N VAL A 44 -6.50 -4.62 6.00
CA VAL A 44 -6.80 -3.47 5.13
C VAL A 44 -8.19 -3.65 4.53
N VAL A 45 -8.99 -2.59 4.56
CA VAL A 45 -10.36 -2.60 4.06
C VAL A 45 -10.37 -2.23 2.57
N PHE A 46 -10.79 -3.14 1.70
CA PHE A 46 -11.10 -2.81 0.32
C PHE A 46 -12.50 -2.18 0.25
N CYS A 47 -12.57 -0.85 0.03
CA CYS A 47 -13.81 -0.09 0.15
C CYS A 47 -14.70 -0.17 -1.09
N GLN A 48 -14.12 -0.38 -2.27
CA GLN A 48 -14.87 -0.38 -3.53
C GLN A 48 -15.98 -1.43 -3.52
N ASN A 49 -17.19 -1.03 -3.93
CA ASN A 49 -18.39 -1.87 -3.98
C ASN A 49 -18.84 -2.45 -2.64
N LYS A 50 -18.33 -1.92 -1.51
CA LYS A 50 -18.80 -2.32 -0.19
C LYS A 50 -20.03 -1.50 0.17
N ASP A 51 -21.05 -2.19 0.73
CA ASP A 51 -22.24 -1.53 1.26
C ASP A 51 -21.87 -0.55 2.39
N ASP A 52 -22.49 0.63 2.38
CA ASP A 52 -22.17 1.72 3.29
C ASP A 52 -22.35 1.32 4.78
N HIS A 53 -23.41 0.58 5.09
CA HIS A 53 -23.67 0.12 6.46
C HIS A 53 -22.60 -0.86 6.94
N PHE A 54 -22.18 -1.78 6.06
CA PHE A 54 -21.11 -2.72 6.37
C PHE A 54 -19.77 -2.01 6.51
N LEU A 55 -19.49 -1.03 5.65
CA LEU A 55 -18.26 -0.27 5.68
C LEU A 55 -18.06 0.44 7.03
N VAL A 56 -19.06 1.16 7.51
CA VAL A 56 -18.99 1.87 8.80
C VAL A 56 -18.73 0.90 9.95
N SER A 57 -19.48 -0.21 10.01
CA SER A 57 -19.33 -1.23 11.05
C SER A 57 -17.94 -1.86 11.05
N ILE A 58 -17.39 -2.18 9.86
CA ILE A 58 -16.05 -2.74 9.70
C ILE A 58 -14.99 -1.76 10.20
N PHE A 59 -15.07 -0.50 9.76
CA PHE A 59 -14.10 0.52 10.18
C PHE A 59 -14.10 0.77 11.68
N GLN A 60 -15.28 0.85 12.31
CA GLN A 60 -15.41 1.02 13.76
C GLN A 60 -14.74 -0.13 14.50
N LYS A 61 -15.05 -1.37 14.12
CA LYS A 61 -14.50 -2.56 14.77
C LYS A 61 -12.99 -2.71 14.59
N LEU A 62 -12.47 -2.48 13.40
CA LEU A 62 -11.03 -2.52 13.16
C LEU A 62 -10.31 -1.41 13.92
N TYR A 63 -10.87 -0.20 13.99
CA TYR A 63 -10.31 0.89 14.78
C TYR A 63 -10.32 0.59 16.28
N GLU A 64 -11.44 0.07 16.84
CA GLU A 64 -11.52 -0.39 18.24
C GLU A 64 -10.47 -1.48 18.55
N ALA A 65 -10.23 -2.40 17.61
CA ALA A 65 -9.31 -3.51 17.82
C ALA A 65 -7.84 -3.11 17.73
N ASN A 66 -7.49 -2.21 16.80
CA ASN A 66 -6.09 -1.95 16.42
C ASN A 66 -5.61 -0.52 16.73
N GLY A 67 -6.53 0.43 17.01
CA GLY A 67 -6.20 1.86 17.17
C GLY A 67 -5.83 2.57 15.85
N ALA A 68 -5.83 1.84 14.74
CA ALA A 68 -5.56 2.35 13.39
C ALA A 68 -6.34 1.52 12.37
N VAL A 69 -6.73 2.10 11.25
CA VAL A 69 -7.40 1.41 10.14
C VAL A 69 -7.05 2.06 8.82
N LEU A 70 -6.86 1.25 7.79
CA LEU A 70 -6.60 1.66 6.42
C LEU A 70 -7.68 1.08 5.50
N GLY A 71 -8.27 1.94 4.68
CA GLY A 71 -9.14 1.54 3.59
C GLY A 71 -8.62 2.06 2.26
N THR A 72 -8.64 1.19 1.25
CA THR A 72 -8.25 1.53 -0.12
C THR A 72 -9.45 1.64 -1.03
N ARG A 73 -9.31 2.41 -2.12
CA ARG A 73 -10.35 2.63 -3.15
C ARG A 73 -11.68 3.14 -2.60
N ALA A 74 -11.62 3.97 -1.57
CA ALA A 74 -12.78 4.64 -1.03
C ALA A 74 -13.31 5.71 -2.01
N SER A 75 -14.62 5.92 -2.02
CA SER A 75 -15.24 7.05 -2.68
C SER A 75 -15.32 8.25 -1.72
N GLN A 76 -15.48 9.46 -2.27
CA GLN A 76 -15.76 10.66 -1.48
C GLN A 76 -17.01 10.47 -0.60
N HIS A 77 -18.05 9.83 -1.13
CA HIS A 77 -19.27 9.52 -0.38
C HIS A 77 -18.97 8.64 0.85
N GLN A 78 -18.19 7.57 0.67
CA GLN A 78 -17.79 6.67 1.76
C GLN A 78 -16.96 7.39 2.83
N TYR A 79 -16.07 8.30 2.42
CA TYR A 79 -15.35 9.15 3.37
C TYR A 79 -16.30 10.05 4.19
N GLU A 80 -17.23 10.76 3.54
CA GLU A 80 -18.18 11.63 4.25
C GLU A 80 -19.07 10.84 5.23
N LEU A 81 -19.40 9.61 4.88
CA LEU A 81 -20.13 8.70 5.76
C LEU A 81 -19.29 8.30 6.99
N LEU A 82 -18.06 7.85 6.78
CA LEU A 82 -17.15 7.44 7.86
C LEU A 82 -16.80 8.60 8.80
N LYS A 83 -16.63 9.81 8.27
CA LYS A 83 -16.29 11.03 9.02
C LYS A 83 -17.35 11.42 10.05
N GLN A 84 -18.60 10.98 9.89
CA GLN A 84 -19.66 11.28 10.86
C GLN A 84 -19.41 10.62 12.24
N SER A 85 -18.67 9.50 12.27
CA SER A 85 -18.48 8.70 13.49
C SER A 85 -17.01 8.40 13.83
N LEU A 86 -16.07 8.66 12.89
CA LEU A 86 -14.68 8.30 13.03
C LEU A 86 -13.76 9.45 12.60
N PRO A 87 -12.59 9.63 13.21
CA PRO A 87 -11.62 10.69 12.87
C PRO A 87 -10.79 10.31 11.62
N VAL A 88 -11.43 9.95 10.54
CA VAL A 88 -10.78 9.51 9.30
C VAL A 88 -10.18 10.68 8.53
N GLN A 89 -9.05 10.42 7.88
CA GLN A 89 -8.45 11.26 6.84
C GLN A 89 -8.67 10.62 5.48
N TYR A 90 -8.81 11.42 4.44
CA TYR A 90 -9.03 10.93 3.07
C TYR A 90 -8.14 11.69 2.08
N ASP A 91 -7.56 10.95 1.17
CA ASP A 91 -6.86 11.49 0.01
C ASP A 91 -7.61 11.14 -1.28
N PRO A 92 -8.10 12.14 -2.04
CA PRO A 92 -8.88 11.88 -3.25
C PRO A 92 -8.05 11.35 -4.42
N VAL A 93 -6.72 11.50 -4.41
CA VAL A 93 -5.83 11.02 -5.47
C VAL A 93 -5.66 9.50 -5.37
N SER A 94 -5.22 9.02 -4.21
CA SER A 94 -5.06 7.58 -3.92
C SER A 94 -6.37 6.89 -3.59
N ARG A 95 -7.40 7.66 -3.22
CA ARG A 95 -8.66 7.14 -2.68
C ARG A 95 -8.47 6.31 -1.40
N ILE A 96 -7.44 6.66 -0.64
CA ILE A 96 -7.20 6.07 0.68
C ILE A 96 -7.99 6.83 1.73
N VAL A 97 -8.66 6.08 2.60
CA VAL A 97 -9.26 6.57 3.84
C VAL A 97 -8.59 5.88 5.01
N LYS A 98 -8.09 6.62 5.99
CA LYS A 98 -7.29 6.06 7.08
C LYS A 98 -7.48 6.79 8.41
N ILE A 99 -7.25 6.03 9.49
CA ILE A 99 -6.91 6.56 10.83
C ILE A 99 -5.53 6.00 11.14
N ALA A 100 -4.50 6.84 11.11
CA ALA A 100 -3.12 6.42 11.36
C ALA A 100 -2.79 6.47 12.86
N SER A 101 -1.90 5.59 13.32
CA SER A 101 -1.30 5.69 14.65
C SER A 101 -0.24 6.79 14.65
N ASN A 102 -0.22 7.63 15.69
CA ASN A 102 0.76 8.70 15.85
C ASN A 102 2.14 8.21 16.30
N ASP A 103 2.29 6.95 16.70
CA ASP A 103 3.49 6.42 17.37
C ASP A 103 4.38 5.55 16.44
N ALA A 104 4.13 5.52 15.14
CA ALA A 104 4.91 4.70 14.23
C ALA A 104 6.32 5.28 14.02
N GLN A 105 7.35 4.59 14.55
CA GLN A 105 8.73 4.86 14.14
C GLN A 105 8.91 4.44 12.69
N LEU A 106 9.23 5.41 11.82
CA LEU A 106 9.46 5.14 10.41
C LEU A 106 10.73 4.31 10.22
N GLN A 107 10.60 3.21 9.50
CA GLN A 107 11.69 2.28 9.20
C GLN A 107 11.96 2.25 7.69
N GLY A 108 13.18 1.90 7.33
CA GLY A 108 13.56 1.71 5.95
C GLY A 108 13.38 2.95 5.07
N LEU A 109 13.54 2.77 3.77
CA LEU A 109 13.21 3.71 2.72
C LEU A 109 12.58 2.92 1.57
N ILE A 110 11.36 3.25 1.19
CA ILE A 110 10.72 2.74 -0.02
C ILE A 110 10.67 3.89 -1.03
N VAL A 111 11.11 3.63 -2.25
CA VAL A 111 10.92 4.59 -3.35
C VAL A 111 9.74 4.14 -4.19
N VAL A 112 8.80 5.04 -4.43
CA VAL A 112 7.67 4.81 -5.34
C VAL A 112 7.87 5.67 -6.59
N CYS A 113 7.99 5.00 -7.74
CA CYS A 113 8.33 5.64 -9.01
C CYS A 113 7.22 5.42 -10.04
N THR A 114 6.84 6.47 -10.80
CA THR A 114 5.90 6.33 -11.91
C THR A 114 6.55 6.60 -13.26
N ALA A 115 6.06 5.90 -14.31
CA ALA A 115 6.44 6.19 -15.68
C ALA A 115 5.83 7.51 -16.17
N GLY A 116 4.56 7.74 -15.89
CA GLY A 116 3.86 8.97 -16.26
C GLY A 116 2.98 9.52 -15.14
N THR A 117 2.46 10.73 -15.36
CA THR A 117 1.57 11.40 -14.38
C THR A 117 0.22 10.71 -14.23
N ALA A 118 -0.24 9.98 -15.25
CA ALA A 118 -1.50 9.22 -15.19
C ALA A 118 -1.42 8.00 -14.25
N ASP A 119 -0.21 7.56 -13.87
CA ASP A 119 0.02 6.46 -12.93
C ASP A 119 0.03 6.91 -11.45
N ILE A 120 0.00 8.23 -11.20
CA ILE A 120 0.16 8.81 -9.84
C ILE A 120 -0.89 8.29 -8.87
N ALA A 121 -2.13 8.10 -9.29
CA ALA A 121 -3.17 7.60 -8.39
C ALA A 121 -2.86 6.21 -7.81
N VAL A 122 -2.33 5.31 -8.64
CA VAL A 122 -1.90 3.96 -8.23
C VAL A 122 -0.64 4.04 -7.36
N ALA A 123 0.31 4.91 -7.73
CA ALA A 123 1.53 5.12 -6.97
C ALA A 123 1.25 5.71 -5.57
N GLU A 124 0.31 6.66 -5.46
CA GLU A 124 -0.09 7.22 -4.16
C GLU A 124 -0.81 6.18 -3.28
N GLU A 125 -1.61 5.28 -3.85
CA GLU A 125 -2.18 4.16 -3.08
C GLU A 125 -1.06 3.29 -2.49
N ALA A 126 -0.02 2.97 -3.26
CA ALA A 126 1.14 2.22 -2.77
C ALA A 126 1.96 3.00 -1.74
N ALA A 127 2.25 4.28 -2.02
CA ALA A 127 3.05 5.14 -1.16
C ALA A 127 2.39 5.34 0.21
N GLN A 128 1.12 5.71 0.25
CA GLN A 128 0.40 5.93 1.50
C GLN A 128 0.14 4.65 2.28
N THR A 129 0.02 3.50 1.59
CA THR A 129 -0.05 2.19 2.25
C THR A 129 1.28 1.86 2.92
N ALA A 130 2.41 2.09 2.26
CA ALA A 130 3.73 1.89 2.84
C ALA A 130 3.99 2.81 4.03
N GLU A 131 3.60 4.08 3.94
CA GLU A 131 3.67 5.05 5.05
C GLU A 131 2.81 4.61 6.25
N PHE A 132 1.58 4.16 5.99
CA PHE A 132 0.69 3.65 7.03
C PHE A 132 1.30 2.48 7.80
N PHE A 133 2.07 1.64 7.13
CA PHE A 133 2.80 0.54 7.75
C PHE A 133 4.18 0.91 8.31
N GLY A 134 4.47 2.21 8.46
CA GLY A 134 5.65 2.69 9.18
C GLY A 134 6.92 2.77 8.34
N ASN A 135 6.82 2.90 7.02
CA ASN A 135 7.98 3.10 6.17
C ASN A 135 8.16 4.59 5.82
N ARG A 136 9.41 5.01 5.64
CA ARG A 136 9.71 6.25 4.93
C ARG A 136 9.49 6.03 3.45
N VAL A 137 8.81 6.95 2.78
CA VAL A 137 8.53 6.85 1.35
C VAL A 137 9.05 8.08 0.63
N GLU A 138 9.79 7.86 -0.45
CA GLU A 138 10.19 8.89 -1.39
C GLU A 138 9.48 8.66 -2.73
N ARG A 139 8.95 9.74 -3.30
CA ARG A 139 8.15 9.73 -4.53
C ARG A 139 8.94 10.28 -5.69
N ILE A 140 9.05 9.51 -6.77
CA ILE A 140 9.70 9.91 -8.03
C ILE A 140 8.67 9.75 -9.15
N TYR A 141 7.99 10.84 -9.48
CA TYR A 141 6.92 10.80 -10.46
C TYR A 141 7.39 11.33 -11.82
N ASP A 142 6.72 10.82 -12.88
CA ASP A 142 6.99 11.18 -14.27
C ASP A 142 8.45 10.90 -14.73
N ALA A 143 8.98 9.74 -14.33
CA ALA A 143 10.33 9.28 -14.66
C ALA A 143 10.32 8.15 -15.70
N GLY A 144 9.43 8.23 -16.69
CA GLY A 144 9.27 7.21 -17.74
C GLY A 144 10.50 7.08 -18.65
N VAL A 145 10.60 5.90 -19.26
CA VAL A 145 11.76 5.48 -20.08
C VAL A 145 11.94 6.29 -21.37
N SER A 146 10.91 7.00 -21.82
CA SER A 146 11.01 7.94 -22.96
C SER A 146 11.96 9.12 -22.70
N GLY A 147 12.29 9.37 -21.44
CA GLY A 147 13.24 10.37 -21.02
C GLY A 147 14.11 9.87 -19.88
N LEU A 148 15.00 8.89 -20.16
CA LEU A 148 15.84 8.22 -19.17
C LEU A 148 16.63 9.16 -18.27
N HIS A 149 17.01 10.35 -18.74
CA HIS A 149 17.70 11.35 -17.95
C HIS A 149 16.91 11.77 -16.70
N ARG A 150 15.58 11.76 -16.75
CA ARG A 150 14.73 12.04 -15.59
C ARG A 150 14.86 10.95 -14.53
N LEU A 151 14.84 9.68 -14.93
CA LEU A 151 15.06 8.55 -14.03
C LEU A 151 16.49 8.55 -13.47
N LEU A 152 17.47 8.74 -14.32
CA LEU A 152 18.89 8.72 -13.94
C LEU A 152 19.28 9.85 -12.99
N SER A 153 18.59 11.00 -13.00
CA SER A 153 18.81 12.06 -12.02
C SER A 153 18.48 11.65 -10.59
N HIS A 154 17.70 10.56 -10.39
CA HIS A 154 17.33 9.99 -9.09
C HIS A 154 18.07 8.68 -8.77
N LEU A 155 19.11 8.33 -9.53
CA LEU A 155 19.79 7.03 -9.39
C LEU A 155 20.30 6.77 -7.97
N GLU A 156 20.87 7.76 -7.33
CA GLU A 156 21.39 7.64 -5.96
C GLU A 156 20.28 7.31 -4.94
N THR A 157 19.12 7.94 -5.07
CA THR A 157 17.93 7.68 -4.24
C THR A 157 17.41 6.26 -4.47
N LEU A 158 17.30 5.83 -5.73
CA LEU A 158 16.87 4.49 -6.10
C LEU A 158 17.80 3.41 -5.51
N GLN A 159 19.11 3.63 -5.55
CA GLN A 159 20.11 2.69 -5.03
C GLN A 159 20.15 2.63 -3.49
N LYS A 160 19.77 3.70 -2.79
CA LYS A 160 19.67 3.75 -1.33
C LYS A 160 18.39 3.14 -0.78
N ALA A 161 17.38 2.92 -1.60
CA ALA A 161 16.11 2.35 -1.19
C ALA A 161 16.29 0.90 -0.69
N HIS A 162 15.44 0.49 0.25
CA HIS A 162 15.33 -0.92 0.65
C HIS A 162 14.47 -1.71 -0.34
N CYS A 163 13.56 -1.01 -1.03
CA CYS A 163 12.72 -1.55 -2.08
C CYS A 163 12.26 -0.40 -3.00
N VAL A 164 12.13 -0.67 -4.29
CA VAL A 164 11.54 0.27 -5.25
C VAL A 164 10.21 -0.29 -5.73
N ILE A 165 9.14 0.51 -5.69
CA ILE A 165 7.86 0.21 -6.31
C ILE A 165 7.78 1.00 -7.60
N ALA A 166 7.77 0.32 -8.74
CA ALA A 166 7.77 0.93 -10.07
C ALA A 166 6.42 0.72 -10.74
N VAL A 167 5.68 1.81 -10.90
CA VAL A 167 4.31 1.84 -11.43
C VAL A 167 4.32 2.33 -12.87
N ALA A 168 3.83 1.54 -13.80
CA ALA A 168 3.85 1.88 -15.22
C ALA A 168 2.71 1.22 -16.00
N GLY A 169 2.13 1.99 -16.90
CA GLY A 169 1.25 1.52 -17.96
C GLY A 169 1.98 1.35 -19.30
N MET A 170 1.31 1.60 -20.41
CA MET A 170 1.84 1.47 -21.77
C MET A 170 2.50 0.09 -22.04
N GLU A 171 3.80 0.07 -22.33
CA GLU A 171 4.61 -1.13 -22.54
C GLU A 171 5.23 -1.69 -21.26
N GLY A 172 5.14 -0.99 -20.12
CA GLY A 172 5.62 -1.49 -18.83
C GLY A 172 7.14 -1.62 -18.67
N ALA A 173 7.93 -0.84 -19.39
CA ALA A 173 9.39 -1.02 -19.42
C ALA A 173 10.12 -0.46 -18.18
N LEU A 174 9.53 0.47 -17.44
CA LEU A 174 10.18 1.16 -16.31
C LEU A 174 10.78 0.21 -15.27
N PRO A 175 10.07 -0.84 -14.76
CA PRO A 175 10.62 -1.76 -13.77
C PRO A 175 11.85 -2.52 -14.27
N SER A 176 11.89 -2.89 -15.55
CA SER A 176 13.05 -3.58 -16.15
C SER A 176 14.28 -2.69 -16.16
N VAL A 177 14.12 -1.40 -16.50
CA VAL A 177 15.20 -0.43 -16.50
C VAL A 177 15.71 -0.19 -15.07
N ILE A 178 14.80 0.01 -14.11
CA ILE A 178 15.18 0.18 -12.69
C ILE A 178 15.90 -1.07 -12.20
N GLY A 179 15.37 -2.27 -12.46
CA GLY A 179 16.01 -3.53 -12.05
C GLY A 179 17.41 -3.74 -12.59
N GLY A 180 17.74 -3.14 -13.75
CA GLY A 180 19.11 -3.11 -14.29
C GLY A 180 20.03 -2.06 -13.64
N LEU A 181 19.50 -1.13 -12.83
CA LEU A 181 20.24 -0.02 -12.24
C LEU A 181 20.46 -0.16 -10.73
N VAL A 182 19.71 -1.07 -10.07
CA VAL A 182 19.72 -1.22 -8.62
C VAL A 182 19.96 -2.67 -8.19
N SER A 183 20.42 -2.88 -6.96
CA SER A 183 20.60 -4.21 -6.36
C SER A 183 19.48 -4.59 -5.38
N ASN A 184 18.65 -3.64 -5.00
CA ASN A 184 17.52 -3.83 -4.10
C ASN A 184 16.30 -4.38 -4.85
N PRO A 185 15.36 -5.04 -4.16
CA PRO A 185 14.12 -5.56 -4.76
C PRO A 185 13.31 -4.48 -5.47
N VAL A 186 12.75 -4.82 -6.63
CA VAL A 186 11.83 -3.98 -7.40
C VAL A 186 10.47 -4.65 -7.48
N ILE A 187 9.43 -3.97 -7.02
CA ILE A 187 8.03 -4.39 -7.19
C ILE A 187 7.49 -3.67 -8.42
N ALA A 188 7.19 -4.44 -9.47
CA ALA A 188 6.62 -3.94 -10.70
C ALA A 188 5.09 -3.96 -10.64
N VAL A 189 4.48 -2.80 -10.83
CA VAL A 189 3.04 -2.58 -10.74
C VAL A 189 2.51 -2.17 -12.12
N PRO A 190 1.92 -3.11 -12.89
CA PRO A 190 1.33 -2.78 -14.18
C PRO A 190 0.02 -2.03 -13.99
N THR A 191 -0.18 -0.95 -14.75
CA THR A 191 -1.45 -0.20 -14.79
C THR A 191 -2.16 -0.37 -16.12
N SER A 192 -3.47 -0.09 -16.14
CA SER A 192 -4.27 -0.06 -17.35
C SER A 192 -4.10 1.24 -18.16
N VAL A 193 -3.27 2.16 -17.68
CA VAL A 193 -2.98 3.43 -18.35
C VAL A 193 -2.29 3.17 -19.68
N GLY A 194 -2.84 3.70 -20.77
CA GLY A 194 -2.25 3.56 -22.10
C GLY A 194 -3.24 3.73 -23.23
N TYR A 195 -2.72 3.59 -24.45
CA TYR A 195 -3.47 3.68 -25.71
C TYR A 195 -2.89 2.70 -26.73
N GLY A 196 -3.52 2.61 -27.92
CA GLY A 196 -3.08 1.72 -28.99
C GLY A 196 -3.12 0.25 -28.57
N ALA A 197 -2.02 -0.47 -28.79
CA ALA A 197 -1.90 -1.91 -28.48
C ALA A 197 -1.58 -2.20 -27.00
N ASN A 198 -1.95 -1.32 -26.09
CA ASN A 198 -1.79 -1.52 -24.65
C ASN A 198 -2.74 -2.59 -24.09
N PHE A 199 -3.90 -2.83 -24.73
CA PHE A 199 -4.93 -3.81 -24.32
C PHE A 199 -5.32 -3.68 -22.82
N HIS A 200 -5.59 -2.46 -22.37
CA HIS A 200 -5.99 -2.16 -20.99
C HIS A 200 -5.01 -2.68 -19.92
N GLY A 201 -3.70 -2.58 -20.20
CA GLY A 201 -2.63 -2.95 -19.29
C GLY A 201 -2.04 -4.34 -19.50
N LEU A 202 -2.58 -5.15 -20.44
CA LEU A 202 -2.01 -6.46 -20.75
C LEU A 202 -0.57 -6.35 -21.24
N SER A 203 -0.27 -5.36 -22.08
CA SER A 203 1.09 -5.11 -22.57
C SER A 203 2.06 -4.85 -21.42
N ALA A 204 1.69 -3.98 -20.49
CA ALA A 204 2.50 -3.68 -19.30
C ALA A 204 2.72 -4.94 -18.44
N LEU A 205 1.65 -5.69 -18.15
CA LEU A 205 1.73 -6.93 -17.37
C LEU A 205 2.68 -7.95 -18.03
N LEU A 206 2.50 -8.23 -19.33
CA LEU A 206 3.32 -9.21 -20.03
C LEU A 206 4.79 -8.80 -20.10
N THR A 207 5.09 -7.52 -20.30
CA THR A 207 6.47 -7.02 -20.25
C THR A 207 7.10 -7.21 -18.87
N MET A 208 6.37 -6.87 -17.81
CA MET A 208 6.87 -6.94 -16.44
C MET A 208 7.15 -8.39 -16.01
N ILE A 209 6.25 -9.34 -16.32
CA ILE A 209 6.45 -10.77 -15.96
C ILE A 209 7.52 -11.46 -16.83
N ASN A 210 7.87 -10.89 -18.00
CA ASN A 210 8.90 -11.40 -18.90
C ASN A 210 10.23 -10.63 -18.80
N THR A 211 10.42 -9.80 -17.77
CA THR A 211 11.66 -9.04 -17.60
C THR A 211 12.88 -9.95 -17.44
N CYS A 212 14.00 -9.57 -18.06
CA CYS A 212 15.31 -10.20 -17.85
C CYS A 212 16.04 -9.64 -16.61
N ALA A 213 15.57 -8.51 -16.06
CA ALA A 213 16.21 -7.90 -14.89
C ALA A 213 15.97 -8.75 -13.64
N ASN A 214 17.05 -9.02 -12.91
CA ASN A 214 16.97 -9.77 -11.66
C ASN A 214 16.31 -8.94 -10.55
N GLY A 215 15.69 -9.60 -9.58
CA GLY A 215 15.13 -8.93 -8.39
C GLY A 215 13.81 -8.18 -8.64
N VAL A 216 13.16 -8.37 -9.79
CA VAL A 216 11.86 -7.79 -10.12
C VAL A 216 10.74 -8.79 -9.82
N ALA A 217 9.78 -8.37 -9.00
CA ALA A 217 8.56 -9.13 -8.71
C ALA A 217 7.34 -8.34 -9.22
N THR A 218 6.57 -8.95 -10.12
CA THR A 218 5.36 -8.34 -10.68
C THR A 218 4.15 -8.67 -9.81
N VAL A 219 3.36 -7.66 -9.48
CA VAL A 219 2.11 -7.80 -8.72
C VAL A 219 0.93 -7.27 -9.54
N ASN A 220 -0.27 -7.71 -9.21
CA ASN A 220 -1.48 -7.09 -9.75
C ASN A 220 -2.01 -6.01 -8.78
N ILE A 221 -2.87 -5.18 -9.30
CA ILE A 221 -3.54 -4.09 -8.57
C ILE A 221 -5.06 -4.25 -8.58
#